data_5d5f938389f5321d684454729d01e72a
#
_entry.id   5d5f938389f5321d684454729d01e72a
#
_cell.length_a   1.000
_cell.length_b   1.000
_cell.length_c   1.000
_cell.angle_alpha   90.00
_cell.angle_beta   90.00
_cell.angle_gamma   90.00
#
_symmetry.space_group_name_H-M   'P 1'
#
loop_
_entity.id
_entity.type
_entity.pdbx_description
1 polymer ?
#
loop_
_entity_poly.entity_id
_entity_poly.type
_entity_poly.pdbx_seq_one_letter_code
_entity_poly.pdbx_strand_id
1 'polypeptide(L)'
;MLDLKITKNILSKSTFEQITSDPILCTAPYLQSNSLIYLPVRMVPTVQKSSLTIFPEALLSSFSYTAYPFDFIGLYNREKYMQLGGFDYTITNPYWQNLDFSLRGWLWGEKICISSSIKLMYDEEIPLEDTTVDYMQLRFYLKNTAPIFINDHAYIPISRIFNYIHNASTNLFSAITDFKDARKWVEKNKYRFKMDMPHLVDNWERRRS
;
A
#
# COMPACT_ATOMS: atom_id res chain seq x y z
N MET A 1 -7.33 4.45 -16.06
CA MET A 1 -8.61 3.82 -15.68
C MET A 1 -8.72 2.57 -16.53
N LEU A 2 -8.45 1.40 -15.97
CA LEU A 2 -8.56 0.13 -16.68
C LEU A 2 -10.05 -0.23 -16.79
N ASP A 3 -10.59 -0.22 -18.01
CA ASP A 3 -11.90 -0.78 -18.29
C ASP A 3 -11.79 -2.32 -18.22
N LEU A 4 -12.10 -2.87 -17.08
CA LEU A 4 -12.32 -4.32 -16.95
C LEU A 4 -13.59 -4.68 -17.72
N LYS A 5 -13.44 -5.21 -18.92
CA LYS A 5 -14.54 -5.79 -19.68
C LYS A 5 -14.98 -7.09 -18.99
N ILE A 6 -15.83 -6.97 -17.97
CA ILE A 6 -16.37 -8.13 -17.24
C ILE A 6 -17.41 -8.81 -18.14
N THR A 7 -17.02 -9.90 -18.76
CA THR A 7 -17.90 -10.72 -19.61
C THR A 7 -18.66 -11.80 -18.85
N LYS A 8 -18.36 -12.02 -17.58
CA LYS A 8 -18.99 -13.03 -16.70
C LYS A 8 -19.18 -12.49 -15.30
N ASN A 9 -20.19 -12.97 -14.58
CA ASN A 9 -20.34 -12.72 -13.15
C ASN A 9 -19.17 -13.33 -12.39
N ILE A 10 -18.28 -12.48 -11.89
CA ILE A 10 -17.07 -12.88 -11.16
C ILE A 10 -17.40 -13.26 -9.71
N LEU A 11 -18.47 -12.69 -9.16
CA LEU A 11 -18.88 -12.85 -7.78
C LEU A 11 -20.33 -13.35 -7.68
N SER A 12 -20.54 -14.45 -6.95
CA SER A 12 -21.87 -14.80 -6.49
C SER A 12 -22.28 -13.87 -5.35
N LYS A 13 -23.59 -13.75 -5.09
CA LYS A 13 -24.12 -12.98 -3.96
C LYS A 13 -23.53 -13.46 -2.63
N SER A 14 -23.46 -14.76 -2.43
CA SER A 14 -22.91 -15.38 -1.20
C SER A 14 -21.41 -15.06 -1.03
N THR A 15 -20.63 -15.10 -2.11
CA THR A 15 -19.20 -14.72 -2.07
C THR A 15 -19.03 -13.24 -1.73
N PHE A 16 -19.85 -12.38 -2.31
CA PHE A 16 -19.80 -10.95 -2.01
C PHE A 16 -20.15 -10.68 -0.54
N GLU A 17 -21.22 -11.28 -0.02
CA GLU A 17 -21.61 -11.17 1.39
C GLU A 17 -20.51 -11.67 2.32
N GLN A 18 -19.87 -12.78 2.01
CA GLN A 18 -18.74 -13.33 2.78
C GLN A 18 -17.54 -12.38 2.80
N ILE A 19 -17.17 -11.81 1.64
CA ILE A 19 -16.02 -10.89 1.53
C ILE A 19 -16.29 -9.57 2.25
N THR A 20 -17.54 -9.11 2.24
CA THR A 20 -17.93 -7.83 2.85
C THR A 20 -18.34 -7.95 4.33
N SER A 21 -18.42 -9.17 4.87
CA SER A 21 -18.73 -9.39 6.30
C SER A 21 -17.66 -8.83 7.24
N ASP A 22 -16.40 -8.89 6.84
CA ASP A 22 -15.30 -8.32 7.61
C ASP A 22 -14.98 -6.89 7.14
N PRO A 23 -14.76 -5.95 8.07
CA PRO A 23 -14.45 -4.57 7.73
C PRO A 23 -13.00 -4.40 7.25
N ILE A 24 -12.62 -5.06 6.16
CA ILE A 24 -11.31 -4.97 5.50
C ILE A 24 -11.28 -3.77 4.55
N LEU A 25 -10.14 -3.08 4.44
CA LEU A 25 -9.97 -1.94 3.54
C LEU A 25 -10.07 -2.36 2.08
N CYS A 26 -9.36 -3.43 1.73
CA CYS A 26 -9.36 -3.96 0.37
C CYS A 26 -9.19 -5.49 0.38
N THR A 27 -10.02 -6.17 -0.42
CA THR A 27 -9.86 -7.59 -0.73
C THR A 27 -9.43 -7.74 -2.18
N ALA A 28 -8.17 -8.13 -2.38
CA ALA A 28 -7.57 -8.39 -3.69
C ALA A 28 -7.89 -9.82 -4.16
N PRO A 29 -8.03 -10.05 -5.48
CA PRO A 29 -8.25 -11.37 -6.04
C PRO A 29 -6.93 -12.17 -6.15
N TYR A 30 -7.07 -13.47 -6.39
CA TYR A 30 -6.02 -14.25 -7.01
C TYR A 30 -5.92 -13.85 -8.47
N LEU A 31 -4.70 -13.56 -8.93
CA LEU A 31 -4.43 -13.18 -10.31
C LEU A 31 -3.72 -14.31 -11.05
N GLN A 32 -4.10 -14.51 -12.29
CA GLN A 32 -3.48 -15.48 -13.20
C GLN A 32 -3.05 -14.79 -14.49
N SER A 33 -1.99 -15.31 -15.10
CA SER A 33 -1.63 -14.98 -16.47
C SER A 33 -2.60 -15.64 -17.46
N ASN A 34 -2.54 -15.23 -18.72
CA ASN A 34 -3.23 -15.90 -19.84
C ASN A 34 -2.84 -17.37 -19.99
N SER A 35 -1.69 -17.77 -19.49
CA SER A 35 -1.22 -19.18 -19.45
C SER A 35 -1.71 -19.93 -18.20
N LEU A 36 -2.69 -19.41 -17.47
CA LEU A 36 -3.25 -19.98 -16.24
C LEU A 36 -2.26 -20.14 -15.07
N ILE A 37 -1.11 -19.44 -15.12
CA ILE A 37 -0.13 -19.45 -14.04
C ILE A 37 -0.53 -18.39 -12.99
N TYR A 38 -0.62 -18.80 -11.74
CA TYR A 38 -0.87 -17.87 -10.63
C TYR A 38 0.31 -16.91 -10.43
N LEU A 39 -0.01 -15.63 -10.29
CA LEU A 39 0.99 -14.59 -10.06
C LEU A 39 1.38 -14.54 -8.57
N PRO A 40 2.64 -14.20 -8.26
CA PRO A 40 3.10 -13.98 -6.89
C PRO A 40 2.63 -12.60 -6.40
N VAL A 41 1.34 -12.48 -6.10
CA VAL A 41 0.71 -11.18 -5.74
C VAL A 41 0.63 -10.91 -4.24
N ARG A 42 1.20 -11.78 -3.40
CA ARG A 42 1.35 -11.52 -1.99
C ARG A 42 2.57 -10.62 -1.77
N MET A 43 2.32 -9.33 -1.60
CA MET A 43 3.35 -8.29 -1.43
C MET A 43 3.76 -8.22 0.05
N VAL A 44 5.00 -8.62 0.34
CA VAL A 44 5.54 -8.70 1.70
C VAL A 44 6.50 -7.55 1.96
N PRO A 45 6.20 -6.66 2.92
CA PRO A 45 7.11 -5.58 3.26
C PRO A 45 8.26 -6.09 4.14
N THR A 46 9.47 -5.69 3.80
CA THR A 46 10.69 -5.99 4.54
C THR A 46 11.56 -4.75 4.66
N VAL A 47 12.52 -4.76 5.56
CA VAL A 47 13.53 -3.70 5.65
C VAL A 47 14.90 -4.29 5.28
N GLN A 48 15.50 -3.75 4.22
CA GLN A 48 16.85 -4.07 3.81
C GLN A 48 17.73 -2.81 3.82
N LYS A 49 18.86 -2.86 4.50
CA LYS A 49 19.80 -1.72 4.61
C LYS A 49 19.08 -0.41 5.00
N SER A 50 18.16 -0.49 5.95
CA SER A 50 17.33 0.63 6.43
C SER A 50 16.36 1.21 5.39
N SER A 51 16.13 0.53 4.28
CA SER A 51 15.15 0.89 3.26
C SER A 51 14.01 -0.12 3.22
N LEU A 52 12.79 0.38 3.03
CA LEU A 52 11.63 -0.47 2.80
C LEU A 52 11.76 -1.13 1.41
N THR A 53 11.58 -2.43 1.37
CA THR A 53 11.53 -3.22 0.15
C THR A 53 10.30 -4.11 0.18
N ILE A 54 9.64 -4.27 -0.95
CA ILE A 54 8.48 -5.16 -1.08
C ILE A 54 8.89 -6.37 -1.93
N PHE A 55 8.62 -7.57 -1.42
CA PHE A 55 8.87 -8.82 -2.14
C PHE A 55 7.55 -9.48 -2.53
N PRO A 56 7.37 -9.82 -3.81
CA PRO A 56 6.25 -10.64 -4.25
C PRO A 56 6.47 -12.09 -3.84
N GLU A 57 5.49 -12.70 -3.19
CA GLU A 57 5.48 -14.10 -2.80
C GLU A 57 4.30 -14.83 -3.44
N ALA A 58 4.47 -16.14 -3.65
CA ALA A 58 3.38 -17.01 -4.05
C ALA A 58 2.37 -17.16 -2.90
N LEU A 59 1.12 -17.36 -3.27
CA LEU A 59 0.04 -17.58 -2.32
C LEU A 59 0.04 -19.05 -1.88
N LEU A 60 0.13 -19.29 -0.58
CA LEU A 60 0.15 -20.63 0.01
C LEU A 60 -1.19 -21.02 0.67
N SER A 61 -2.11 -20.06 0.85
CA SER A 61 -3.38 -20.27 1.52
C SER A 61 -4.52 -19.55 0.82
N SER A 62 -5.75 -19.96 1.07
CA SER A 62 -6.96 -19.34 0.50
C SER A 62 -7.18 -17.89 0.92
N PHE A 63 -6.50 -17.45 1.98
CA PHE A 63 -6.53 -16.10 2.51
C PHE A 63 -5.13 -15.70 2.98
N SER A 64 -4.67 -14.51 2.63
CA SER A 64 -3.38 -13.96 3.08
C SER A 64 -3.43 -12.44 3.13
N TYR A 65 -2.68 -11.85 4.05
CA TYR A 65 -2.47 -10.40 4.04
C TYR A 65 -1.42 -10.01 2.99
N THR A 66 -1.62 -8.84 2.36
CA THR A 66 -0.70 -8.24 1.38
C THR A 66 -0.47 -6.77 1.72
N ALA A 67 0.72 -6.25 1.44
CA ALA A 67 1.04 -4.84 1.68
C ALA A 67 0.19 -3.91 0.81
N TYR A 68 -0.08 -4.31 -0.42
CA TYR A 68 -0.95 -3.61 -1.36
C TYR A 68 -1.55 -4.58 -2.39
N PRO A 69 -2.67 -4.26 -3.02
CA PRO A 69 -3.22 -5.04 -4.13
C PRO A 69 -2.42 -4.76 -5.40
N PHE A 70 -1.91 -5.81 -6.07
CA PHE A 70 -1.21 -5.67 -7.33
C PHE A 70 -2.10 -4.97 -8.37
N ASP A 71 -1.52 -4.02 -9.12
CA ASP A 71 -2.19 -3.26 -10.18
C ASP A 71 -3.52 -2.60 -9.74
N PHE A 72 -3.60 -2.18 -8.48
CA PHE A 72 -4.81 -1.60 -7.86
C PHE A 72 -6.04 -2.52 -7.87
N ILE A 73 -5.91 -3.78 -8.29
CA ILE A 73 -7.05 -4.67 -8.46
C ILE A 73 -7.55 -5.19 -7.11
N GLY A 74 -8.76 -4.79 -6.74
CA GLY A 74 -9.39 -5.22 -5.50
C GLY A 74 -10.78 -4.64 -5.28
N LEU A 75 -11.50 -5.23 -4.34
CA LEU A 75 -12.75 -4.70 -3.81
C LEU A 75 -12.43 -3.80 -2.61
N TYR A 76 -12.63 -2.51 -2.77
CA TYR A 76 -12.36 -1.52 -1.73
C TYR A 76 -13.61 -1.20 -0.93
N ASN A 77 -13.47 -1.18 0.39
CA ASN A 77 -14.50 -0.63 1.27
C ASN A 77 -14.54 0.89 1.09
N ARG A 78 -15.65 1.39 0.54
CA ARG A 78 -15.81 2.79 0.18
C ARG A 78 -15.62 3.74 1.37
N GLU A 79 -16.17 3.40 2.54
CA GLU A 79 -16.09 4.26 3.72
C GLU A 79 -14.65 4.40 4.21
N LYS A 80 -13.93 3.27 4.32
CA LYS A 80 -12.52 3.27 4.70
C LYS A 80 -11.63 3.98 3.68
N TYR A 81 -11.90 3.78 2.38
CA TYR A 81 -11.22 4.50 1.31
C TYR A 81 -11.35 6.01 1.47
N MET A 82 -12.57 6.49 1.73
CA MET A 82 -12.83 7.91 1.95
C MET A 82 -12.21 8.43 3.26
N GLN A 83 -12.25 7.65 4.34
CA GLN A 83 -11.63 8.00 5.61
C GLN A 83 -10.11 8.13 5.49
N LEU A 84 -9.46 7.30 4.66
CA LEU A 84 -8.04 7.41 4.34
C LEU A 84 -7.72 8.62 3.44
N GLY A 85 -8.72 9.23 2.80
CA GLY A 85 -8.55 10.35 1.87
C GLY A 85 -8.24 9.93 0.44
N GLY A 86 -8.40 8.66 0.09
CA GLY A 86 -8.18 8.12 -1.26
C GLY A 86 -6.71 8.08 -1.66
N PHE A 87 -6.46 7.89 -2.95
CA PHE A 87 -5.13 7.95 -3.54
C PHE A 87 -4.61 9.39 -3.57
N ASP A 88 -3.31 9.57 -3.29
CA ASP A 88 -2.67 10.88 -3.39
C ASP A 88 -2.39 11.22 -4.86
N TYR A 89 -3.22 12.10 -5.43
CA TYR A 89 -3.10 12.53 -6.83
C TYR A 89 -1.78 13.26 -7.14
N THR A 90 -1.04 13.70 -6.13
CA THR A 90 0.26 14.33 -6.31
C THR A 90 1.39 13.33 -6.51
N ILE A 91 1.15 12.05 -6.24
CA ILE A 91 2.04 10.93 -6.58
C ILE A 91 1.56 10.38 -7.92
N THR A 92 2.25 10.74 -8.99
CA THR A 92 1.83 10.41 -10.37
C THR A 92 2.31 9.05 -10.83
N ASN A 93 3.37 8.49 -10.22
CA ASN A 93 3.80 7.12 -10.50
C ASN A 93 2.79 6.13 -9.86
N PRO A 94 2.15 5.24 -10.64
CA PRO A 94 1.10 4.34 -10.15
C PRO A 94 1.56 3.41 -9.03
N TYR A 95 2.79 2.87 -9.12
CA TYR A 95 3.34 1.99 -8.08
C TYR A 95 3.45 2.72 -6.73
N TRP A 96 4.08 3.90 -6.71
CA TRP A 96 4.24 4.67 -5.46
C TRP A 96 2.91 5.20 -4.93
N GLN A 97 1.95 5.49 -5.80
CA GLN A 97 0.60 5.92 -5.41
C GLN A 97 -0.17 4.78 -4.73
N ASN A 98 -0.15 3.57 -5.32
CA ASN A 98 -0.77 2.38 -4.74
C ASN A 98 -0.15 2.04 -3.39
N LEU A 99 1.18 2.06 -3.32
CA LEU A 99 1.93 1.77 -2.11
C LEU A 99 1.67 2.82 -1.02
N ASP A 100 1.60 4.12 -1.36
CA ASP A 100 1.25 5.20 -0.41
C ASP A 100 -0.12 4.96 0.24
N PHE A 101 -1.14 4.73 -0.57
CA PHE A 101 -2.49 4.50 -0.07
C PHE A 101 -2.56 3.26 0.82
N SER A 102 -1.98 2.18 0.36
CA SER A 102 -2.06 0.88 1.02
C SER A 102 -1.29 0.84 2.34
N LEU A 103 -0.05 1.34 2.36
CA LEU A 103 0.75 1.38 3.59
C LEU A 103 0.21 2.41 4.58
N ARG A 104 -0.32 3.53 4.13
CA ARG A 104 -1.07 4.47 4.98
C ARG A 104 -2.24 3.77 5.65
N GLY A 105 -3.00 2.96 4.92
CA GLY A 105 -4.05 2.12 5.47
C GLY A 105 -3.52 1.22 6.59
N TRP A 106 -2.46 0.47 6.35
CA TRP A 106 -1.82 -0.40 7.34
C TRP A 106 -1.34 0.37 8.58
N LEU A 107 -0.69 1.51 8.39
CA LEU A 107 -0.20 2.34 9.50
C LEU A 107 -1.35 2.92 10.34
N TRP A 108 -2.53 3.11 9.75
CA TRP A 108 -3.74 3.56 10.45
C TRP A 108 -4.59 2.41 10.99
N GLY A 109 -4.09 1.16 10.88
CA GLY A 109 -4.72 -0.03 11.48
C GLY A 109 -5.70 -0.76 10.57
N GLU A 110 -5.79 -0.37 9.30
CA GLU A 110 -6.59 -1.06 8.31
C GLU A 110 -5.86 -2.30 7.76
N LYS A 111 -6.61 -3.17 7.10
CA LYS A 111 -6.07 -4.43 6.56
C LYS A 111 -6.37 -4.54 5.07
N ILE A 112 -5.42 -5.14 4.35
CA ILE A 112 -5.56 -5.53 2.95
C ILE A 112 -5.27 -7.02 2.86
N CYS A 113 -6.17 -7.76 2.23
CA CYS A 113 -6.01 -9.21 2.07
C CYS A 113 -6.17 -9.65 0.62
N ILE A 114 -5.75 -10.87 0.35
CA ILE A 114 -6.00 -11.58 -0.89
C ILE A 114 -6.92 -12.75 -0.56
N SER A 115 -7.96 -12.97 -1.38
CA SER A 115 -8.90 -14.08 -1.22
C SER A 115 -8.98 -14.91 -2.50
N SER A 116 -8.87 -16.24 -2.35
CA SER A 116 -9.08 -17.18 -3.45
C SER A 116 -10.54 -17.29 -3.91
N SER A 117 -11.46 -16.68 -3.15
CA SER A 117 -12.87 -16.59 -3.54
C SER A 117 -13.10 -15.71 -4.77
N ILE A 118 -12.12 -14.85 -5.09
CA ILE A 118 -12.10 -14.03 -6.30
C ILE A 118 -10.89 -14.43 -7.12
N LYS A 119 -11.11 -14.80 -8.38
CA LYS A 119 -10.04 -15.11 -9.32
C LYS A 119 -10.23 -14.30 -10.59
N LEU A 120 -9.19 -13.61 -10.99
CA LEU A 120 -9.14 -12.85 -12.22
C LEU A 120 -7.95 -13.29 -13.07
N MET A 121 -8.08 -13.20 -14.37
CA MET A 121 -7.07 -13.55 -15.33
C MET A 121 -6.78 -12.34 -16.21
N TYR A 122 -5.50 -12.09 -16.46
CA TYR A 122 -5.08 -11.14 -17.49
C TYR A 122 -5.24 -11.79 -18.86
N ASP A 123 -5.97 -11.14 -19.75
CA ASP A 123 -6.12 -11.57 -21.15
C ASP A 123 -4.90 -11.17 -21.99
N GLU A 124 -4.18 -10.13 -21.56
CA GLU A 124 -2.99 -9.56 -22.19
C GLU A 124 -1.76 -9.75 -21.32
N GLU A 125 -0.67 -9.03 -21.66
CA GLU A 125 0.55 -9.01 -20.86
C GLU A 125 0.29 -8.44 -19.46
N ILE A 126 0.97 -9.05 -18.47
CA ILE A 126 0.89 -8.60 -17.08
C ILE A 126 1.60 -7.25 -16.99
N PRO A 127 0.96 -6.22 -16.42
CA PRO A 127 1.58 -4.92 -16.28
C PRO A 127 2.84 -5.00 -15.39
N LEU A 128 3.91 -4.33 -15.84
CA LEU A 128 5.12 -4.19 -15.04
C LEU A 128 4.97 -2.97 -14.13
N GLU A 129 5.25 -3.17 -12.85
CA GLU A 129 5.27 -2.07 -11.89
C GLU A 129 6.57 -1.25 -12.04
N ASP A 130 6.41 0.05 -12.27
CA ASP A 130 7.55 0.98 -12.32
C ASP A 130 7.98 1.37 -10.89
N THR A 131 8.97 0.66 -10.38
CA THR A 131 9.54 0.88 -9.05
C THR A 131 10.69 1.89 -9.05
N THR A 132 10.86 2.67 -10.12
CA THR A 132 11.94 3.66 -10.23
C THR A 132 11.97 4.59 -9.03
N VAL A 133 13.16 4.74 -8.46
CA VAL A 133 13.41 5.64 -7.33
C VAL A 133 13.54 7.07 -7.87
N ASP A 134 12.50 7.85 -7.64
CA ASP A 134 12.39 9.23 -8.09
C ASP A 134 11.81 10.14 -7.00
N TYR A 135 11.41 11.35 -7.38
CA TYR A 135 10.75 12.30 -6.49
C TYR A 135 9.44 11.75 -5.88
N MET A 136 8.73 10.87 -6.57
CA MET A 136 7.47 10.27 -6.08
C MET A 136 7.75 9.30 -4.93
N GLN A 137 8.84 8.53 -5.01
CA GLN A 137 9.31 7.68 -3.92
C GLN A 137 9.68 8.51 -2.68
N LEU A 138 10.27 9.69 -2.84
CA LEU A 138 10.58 10.58 -1.73
C LEU A 138 9.32 11.14 -1.05
N ARG A 139 8.28 11.46 -1.82
CA ARG A 139 6.98 11.86 -1.26
C ARG A 139 6.33 10.74 -0.47
N PHE A 140 6.33 9.53 -1.02
CA PHE A 140 5.90 8.32 -0.33
C PHE A 140 6.68 8.13 0.99
N TYR A 141 8.01 8.25 0.96
CA TYR A 141 8.88 8.13 2.13
C TYR A 141 8.46 9.07 3.26
N LEU A 142 8.27 10.35 2.96
CA LEU A 142 7.91 11.36 3.98
C LEU A 142 6.60 11.07 4.69
N LYS A 143 5.62 10.48 4.00
CA LYS A 143 4.30 10.23 4.58
C LYS A 143 4.20 8.89 5.30
N ASN A 144 4.95 7.88 4.85
CA ASN A 144 4.76 6.50 5.32
C ASN A 144 5.96 5.94 6.08
N THR A 145 7.20 6.32 5.71
CA THR A 145 8.40 5.69 6.28
C THR A 145 9.13 6.61 7.27
N ALA A 146 9.08 7.93 7.04
CA ALA A 146 9.72 8.90 7.93
C ALA A 146 8.99 9.09 9.29
N PRO A 147 7.65 8.94 9.39
CA PRO A 147 6.98 9.03 10.68
C PRO A 147 7.44 7.94 11.64
N ILE A 148 7.57 8.28 12.91
CA ILE A 148 7.75 7.35 14.02
C ILE A 148 6.54 7.43 14.94
N PHE A 149 6.16 6.28 15.52
CA PHE A 149 5.00 6.17 16.41
C PHE A 149 5.48 5.96 17.85
N ILE A 150 5.12 6.89 18.74
CA ILE A 150 5.48 6.82 20.16
C ILE A 150 4.23 7.08 20.99
N ASN A 151 4.01 6.24 21.97
CA ASN A 151 2.84 6.25 22.85
C ASN A 151 1.53 6.09 22.04
N ASP A 152 0.89 7.19 21.67
CA ASP A 152 -0.44 7.22 21.04
C ASP A 152 -0.50 8.04 19.73
N HIS A 153 0.65 8.57 19.26
CA HIS A 153 0.67 9.43 18.09
C HIS A 153 1.94 9.28 17.25
N ALA A 154 1.85 9.68 15.98
CA ALA A 154 2.99 9.72 15.07
C ALA A 154 3.52 11.14 14.88
N TYR A 155 4.83 11.25 14.62
CA TYR A 155 5.47 12.50 14.22
C TYR A 155 6.70 12.24 13.34
N ILE A 156 7.12 13.25 12.56
CA ILE A 156 8.38 13.16 11.80
C ILE A 156 9.48 13.93 12.57
N PRO A 157 10.54 13.25 13.04
CA PRO A 157 11.69 13.92 13.67
C PRO A 157 12.35 14.90 12.72
N ILE A 158 12.79 16.06 13.24
CA ILE A 158 13.50 17.07 12.44
C ILE A 158 14.77 16.50 11.83
N SER A 159 15.46 15.59 12.53
CA SER A 159 16.68 14.94 12.03
C SER A 159 16.50 14.20 10.69
N ARG A 160 15.27 13.75 10.37
CA ARG A 160 14.97 13.11 9.08
C ARG A 160 15.12 14.04 7.88
N ILE A 161 15.16 15.36 8.09
CA ILE A 161 15.35 16.34 7.01
C ILE A 161 16.69 16.15 6.31
N PHE A 162 17.76 15.83 7.05
CA PHE A 162 19.09 15.64 6.47
C PHE A 162 19.13 14.47 5.50
N ASN A 163 18.54 13.33 5.89
CA ASN A 163 18.43 12.16 5.03
C ASN A 163 17.55 12.45 3.80
N TYR A 164 16.48 13.22 3.99
CA TYR A 164 15.60 13.60 2.89
C TYR A 164 16.31 14.50 1.89
N ILE A 165 16.97 15.57 2.33
CA ILE A 165 17.70 16.49 1.47
C ILE A 165 18.84 15.80 0.72
N HIS A 166 19.57 14.88 1.39
CA HIS A 166 20.66 14.13 0.76
C HIS A 166 20.19 13.28 -0.42
N ASN A 167 18.97 12.73 -0.34
CA ASN A 167 18.38 11.88 -1.38
C ASN A 167 17.49 12.65 -2.36
N ALA A 168 17.17 13.93 -2.05
CA ALA A 168 16.31 14.73 -2.90
C ALA A 168 17.08 15.24 -4.12
N SER A 169 16.65 14.86 -5.32
CA SER A 169 17.15 15.38 -6.59
C SER A 169 16.61 16.78 -6.92
N THR A 170 15.95 17.45 -5.95
CA THR A 170 15.34 18.77 -6.08
C THR A 170 16.22 19.85 -5.44
N ASN A 171 15.91 21.12 -5.70
CA ASN A 171 16.60 22.19 -5.02
C ASN A 171 16.28 22.20 -3.51
N LEU A 172 17.20 22.73 -2.71
CA LEU A 172 17.12 22.73 -1.24
C LEU A 172 15.83 23.37 -0.70
N PHE A 173 15.37 24.47 -1.32
CA PHE A 173 14.15 25.17 -0.88
C PHE A 173 12.90 24.31 -1.08
N SER A 174 12.80 23.63 -2.22
CA SER A 174 11.69 22.69 -2.50
C SER A 174 11.69 21.55 -1.51
N ALA A 175 12.85 20.93 -1.26
CA ALA A 175 12.98 19.83 -0.30
C ALA A 175 12.56 20.24 1.12
N ILE A 176 12.96 21.44 1.57
CA ILE A 176 12.54 21.95 2.89
C ILE A 176 11.03 22.18 2.94
N THR A 177 10.44 22.70 1.87
CA THR A 177 8.99 22.94 1.79
C THR A 177 8.22 21.61 1.85
N ASP A 178 8.61 20.63 1.05
CA ASP A 178 7.99 19.30 1.05
C ASP A 178 8.07 18.62 2.42
N PHE A 179 9.23 18.73 3.07
CA PHE A 179 9.42 18.19 4.41
C PHE A 179 8.50 18.88 5.44
N LYS A 180 8.37 20.21 5.38
CA LYS A 180 7.47 20.97 6.27
C LYS A 180 6.00 20.57 6.02
N ASP A 181 5.60 20.43 4.77
CA ASP A 181 4.22 20.06 4.42
C ASP A 181 3.89 18.62 4.84
N ALA A 182 4.83 17.69 4.66
CA ALA A 182 4.69 16.34 5.19
C ALA A 182 4.55 16.32 6.72
N ARG A 183 5.36 17.11 7.44
CA ARG A 183 5.23 17.23 8.91
C ARG A 183 3.89 17.79 9.33
N LYS A 184 3.37 18.83 8.66
CA LYS A 184 2.03 19.37 8.93
C LYS A 184 0.96 18.33 8.67
N TRP A 185 1.09 17.55 7.59
CA TRP A 185 0.16 16.50 7.27
C TRP A 185 0.15 15.39 8.32
N VAL A 186 1.34 14.93 8.76
CA VAL A 186 1.46 13.93 9.83
C VAL A 186 0.92 14.48 11.14
N GLU A 187 1.24 15.72 11.52
CA GLU A 187 0.71 16.37 12.73
C GLU A 187 -0.84 16.42 12.73
N LYS A 188 -1.44 16.75 11.59
CA LYS A 188 -2.91 16.75 11.43
C LYS A 188 -3.54 15.37 11.60
N ASN A 189 -2.81 14.31 11.24
CA ASN A 189 -3.29 12.93 11.23
C ASN A 189 -2.67 12.05 12.33
N LYS A 190 -1.90 12.62 13.25
CA LYS A 190 -1.01 11.89 14.17
C LYS A 190 -1.69 10.80 15.01
N TYR A 191 -2.94 11.03 15.45
CA TYR A 191 -3.71 10.07 16.24
C TYR A 191 -4.40 8.97 15.41
N ARG A 192 -4.37 9.08 14.08
CA ARG A 192 -4.84 8.02 13.19
C ARG A 192 -3.86 6.87 13.08
N PHE A 193 -2.56 7.16 13.23
CA PHE A 193 -1.53 6.14 13.24
C PHE A 193 -1.73 5.19 14.43
N LYS A 194 -1.53 3.90 14.19
CA LYS A 194 -1.55 2.82 15.16
C LYS A 194 -0.19 2.18 15.31
N MET A 195 0.70 2.43 14.37
CA MET A 195 2.08 1.95 14.32
C MET A 195 2.88 2.77 13.31
N ASP A 196 4.20 2.61 13.31
CA ASP A 196 5.09 3.07 12.25
C ASP A 196 5.56 1.90 11.36
N MET A 197 6.38 2.21 10.35
CA MET A 197 6.83 1.24 9.37
C MET A 197 7.68 0.10 9.98
N PRO A 198 8.65 0.37 10.88
CA PRO A 198 9.37 -0.70 11.56
C PRO A 198 8.45 -1.68 12.28
N HIS A 199 7.50 -1.18 13.08
CA HIS A 199 6.53 -2.03 13.78
C HIS A 199 5.63 -2.82 12.82
N LEU A 200 5.26 -2.23 11.68
CA LEU A 200 4.50 -2.95 10.66
C LEU A 200 5.30 -4.14 10.11
N VAL A 201 6.57 -3.92 9.74
CA VAL A 201 7.45 -4.96 9.18
C VAL A 201 7.76 -6.03 10.21
N ASP A 202 8.16 -5.67 11.43
CA ASP A 202 8.51 -6.62 12.50
C ASP A 202 7.35 -7.53 12.89
N ASN A 203 6.12 -7.01 12.79
CA ASN A 203 4.92 -7.79 13.10
C ASN A 203 4.31 -8.47 11.86
N TRP A 204 4.87 -8.28 10.66
CA TRP A 204 4.31 -8.83 9.44
C TRP A 204 4.26 -10.37 9.45
N GLU A 205 5.34 -11.00 9.89
CA GLU A 205 5.43 -12.46 10.01
C GLU A 205 4.39 -13.06 10.97
N ARG A 206 4.10 -12.36 12.08
CA ARG A 206 3.09 -12.79 13.06
C ARG A 206 1.66 -12.76 12.53
N ARG A 207 1.43 -12.07 11.41
CA ARG A 207 0.12 -11.97 10.73
C ARG A 207 -0.08 -13.09 9.70
N ARG A 208 0.88 -14.02 9.59
CA ARG A 208 0.79 -15.18 8.68
C ARG A 208 -0.15 -16.28 9.15
N SER A 209 -0.53 -16.27 10.41
CA SER A 209 -1.38 -17.29 11.03
C SER A 209 -2.85 -16.86 11.11
#